data_a82580e47984f76ec979349cfe76298b
#
_entry.id   a82580e47984f76ec979349cfe76298b
#
_cell.length_a   1.000
_cell.length_b   1.000
_cell.length_c   1.000
_cell.angle_alpha   90.00
_cell.angle_beta   90.00
_cell.angle_gamma   90.00
#
_symmetry.space_group_name_H-M   'P 1'
#
loop_
_entity.id
_entity.type
_entity.pdbx_description
1 polymer ?
#
loop_
_entity_poly.entity_id
_entity_poly.type
_entity_poly.pdbx_seq_one_letter_code
_entity_poly.pdbx_strand_id
1 'polypeptide(L)'
;MNPTSLTNERLCALAQKGDGAARELLVEKNMGFIVQTADLVYRISSLEGSDLNIDVDDLVQEGSIGLLRAVDGFDPARKLKFLTYAAPAIKN
;
A
#
# COMPACT_ATOMS: atom_id res chain seq x y z
N MET A 1 -5.36 -0.44 -24.07
CA MET A 1 -5.67 0.26 -22.82
C MET A 1 -4.37 0.60 -22.11
N ASN A 2 -4.21 1.84 -21.67
CA ASN A 2 -3.02 2.27 -20.94
C ASN A 2 -3.05 1.67 -19.53
N PRO A 3 -2.01 0.93 -19.09
CA PRO A 3 -1.99 0.36 -17.73
C PRO A 3 -2.17 1.39 -16.62
N THR A 4 -1.74 2.64 -16.84
CA THR A 4 -1.87 3.70 -15.83
C THR A 4 -3.31 4.14 -15.60
N SER A 5 -4.23 3.78 -16.52
CA SER A 5 -5.65 4.09 -16.38
C SER A 5 -6.44 3.02 -15.62
N LEU A 6 -5.81 1.91 -15.27
CA LEU A 6 -6.47 0.85 -14.52
C LEU A 6 -6.67 1.26 -13.06
N THR A 7 -7.82 0.88 -12.51
CA THR A 7 -8.11 1.14 -11.10
C THR A 7 -7.28 0.22 -10.19
N ASN A 8 -7.16 0.60 -8.93
CA ASN A 8 -6.51 -0.25 -7.93
C ASN A 8 -7.18 -1.63 -7.85
N GLU A 9 -8.51 -1.66 -7.90
CA GLU A 9 -9.28 -2.90 -7.81
C GLU A 9 -8.99 -3.80 -9.00
N ARG A 10 -8.89 -3.22 -10.19
CA ARG A 10 -8.57 -3.99 -11.41
C ARG A 10 -7.15 -4.53 -11.35
N LEU A 11 -6.19 -3.71 -10.94
CA LEU A 11 -4.80 -4.14 -10.77
C LEU A 11 -4.68 -5.25 -9.73
N CYS A 12 -5.43 -5.11 -8.64
CA CYS A 12 -5.46 -6.12 -7.58
C CYS A 12 -5.96 -7.46 -8.13
N ALA A 13 -7.05 -7.44 -8.91
CA ALA A 13 -7.61 -8.65 -9.49
C ALA A 13 -6.58 -9.34 -10.43
N LEU A 14 -5.87 -8.55 -11.24
CA LEU A 14 -4.83 -9.09 -12.11
C LEU A 14 -3.66 -9.67 -11.32
N ALA A 15 -3.25 -8.97 -10.27
CA ALA A 15 -2.16 -9.42 -9.41
C ALA A 15 -2.50 -10.74 -8.72
N GLN A 16 -3.74 -10.91 -8.28
CA GLN A 16 -4.20 -12.14 -7.66
C GLN A 16 -4.16 -13.33 -8.62
N LYS A 17 -4.20 -13.06 -9.92
CA LYS A 17 -4.08 -14.09 -10.95
C LYS A 17 -2.64 -14.39 -11.33
N GLY A 18 -1.68 -13.77 -10.66
CA GLY A 18 -0.26 -14.00 -10.88
C GLY A 18 0.42 -13.00 -11.79
N ASP A 19 -0.24 -11.87 -12.11
CA ASP A 19 0.35 -10.83 -12.95
C ASP A 19 1.33 -9.99 -12.13
N GLY A 20 2.63 -10.25 -12.28
CA GLY A 20 3.67 -9.53 -11.55
C GLY A 20 3.76 -8.07 -11.94
N ALA A 21 3.50 -7.74 -13.21
CA ALA A 21 3.49 -6.36 -13.66
C ALA A 21 2.37 -5.56 -12.98
N ALA A 22 1.22 -6.19 -12.76
CA ALA A 22 0.11 -5.55 -12.05
C ALA A 22 0.48 -5.26 -10.60
N ARG A 23 1.21 -6.15 -9.93
CA ARG A 23 1.70 -5.93 -8.58
C ARG A 23 2.63 -4.71 -8.51
N GLU A 24 3.56 -4.62 -9.45
CA GLU A 24 4.49 -3.49 -9.51
C GLU A 24 3.76 -2.18 -9.77
N LEU A 25 2.83 -2.18 -10.72
CA LEU A 25 2.03 -0.99 -11.03
C LEU A 25 1.19 -0.55 -9.84
N LEU A 26 0.68 -1.50 -9.08
CA LEU A 26 -0.13 -1.20 -7.90
C LEU A 26 0.69 -0.45 -6.85
N VAL A 27 1.94 -0.88 -6.63
CA VAL A 27 2.84 -0.19 -5.71
C VAL A 27 3.19 1.19 -6.24
N GLU A 28 3.58 1.29 -7.53
CA GLU A 28 3.97 2.57 -8.13
C GLU A 28 2.83 3.58 -8.12
N LYS A 29 1.64 3.13 -8.48
CA LYS A 29 0.46 4.00 -8.52
C LYS A 29 0.11 4.57 -7.15
N ASN A 30 0.38 3.81 -6.09
CA ASN A 30 0.01 4.19 -4.73
C ASN A 30 1.20 4.63 -3.89
N MET A 31 2.36 4.85 -4.53
CA MET A 31 3.57 5.24 -3.81
C MET A 31 3.38 6.56 -3.04
N GLY A 32 2.68 7.52 -3.63
CA GLY A 32 2.37 8.77 -2.94
C GLY A 32 1.62 8.55 -1.64
N PHE A 33 0.62 7.69 -1.67
CA PHE A 33 -0.16 7.35 -0.48
C PHE A 33 0.71 6.63 0.57
N ILE A 34 1.56 5.71 0.12
CA ILE A 34 2.47 4.98 1.01
C ILE A 34 3.44 5.95 1.69
N VAL A 35 4.03 6.86 0.92
CA VAL A 35 4.99 7.84 1.46
C VAL A 35 4.30 8.77 2.46
N GLN A 36 3.10 9.28 2.14
CA GLN A 36 2.35 10.13 3.05
C GLN A 36 2.03 9.42 4.35
N THR A 37 1.63 8.15 4.26
CA THR A 37 1.31 7.35 5.43
C THR A 37 2.55 7.10 6.28
N ALA A 38 3.68 6.78 5.65
CA ALA A 38 4.95 6.58 6.34
C ALA A 38 5.40 7.85 7.07
N ASP A 39 5.28 8.99 6.41
CA ASP A 39 5.63 10.28 7.00
C ASP A 39 4.77 10.60 8.22
N LEU A 40 3.47 10.32 8.12
CA LEU A 40 2.55 10.52 9.24
C LEU A 40 2.89 9.63 10.43
N VAL A 41 3.16 8.35 10.18
CA VAL A 41 3.54 7.40 11.22
C VAL A 41 4.85 7.85 11.89
N TYR A 42 5.81 8.31 11.10
CA TYR A 42 7.08 8.80 11.61
C TYR A 42 6.88 10.01 12.53
N ARG A 43 6.04 10.97 12.11
CA ARG A 43 5.76 12.16 12.90
C ARG A 43 5.07 11.83 14.22
N ILE A 44 4.10 10.94 14.19
CA ILE A 44 3.39 10.50 15.40
C ILE A 44 4.37 9.84 16.37
N SER A 45 5.21 8.95 15.88
CA SER A 45 6.21 8.26 16.69
C SER A 45 7.20 9.25 17.33
N SER A 46 7.62 10.26 16.56
CA SER A 46 8.52 11.30 17.09
C SER A 46 7.87 12.11 18.19
N LEU A 47 6.58 12.47 18.02
CA LEU A 47 5.83 13.24 19.01
C LEU A 47 5.61 12.44 20.29
N GLU A 48 5.49 11.12 20.19
CA GLU A 48 5.32 10.24 21.33
C GLU A 48 6.63 9.96 22.06
N GLY A 49 7.74 10.53 21.60
CA GLY A 49 9.04 10.33 22.22
C GLY A 49 9.60 8.93 22.03
N SER A 50 9.18 8.26 20.97
CA SER A 50 9.68 6.94 20.65
C SER A 50 11.16 7.02 20.24
N ASP A 51 12.01 6.27 20.93
CA ASP A 51 13.44 6.20 20.65
C ASP A 51 13.79 5.20 19.53
N LEU A 52 12.79 4.74 18.79
CA LEU A 52 13.02 3.81 17.71
C LEU A 52 13.77 4.53 16.59
N ASN A 53 14.94 4.01 16.25
CA ASN A 53 15.74 4.47 15.11
C ASN A 53 15.06 4.03 13.80
N ILE A 54 13.81 4.46 13.61
CA ILE A 54 13.06 4.11 12.43
C ILE A 54 13.20 5.24 11.43
N ASP A 55 13.71 4.91 10.28
CA ASP A 55 13.87 5.76 9.13
C ASP A 55 12.55 5.78 8.34
N VAL A 56 12.23 6.92 7.72
CA VAL A 56 11.05 7.02 6.86
C VAL A 56 11.12 6.01 5.71
N ASP A 57 12.33 5.79 5.17
CA ASP A 57 12.51 4.81 4.08
C ASP A 57 12.13 3.40 4.53
N ASP A 58 12.44 3.03 5.76
CA ASP A 58 12.04 1.73 6.32
C ASP A 58 10.53 1.63 6.41
N LEU A 59 9.86 2.71 6.82
CA LEU A 59 8.40 2.75 6.89
C LEU A 59 7.75 2.67 5.51
N VAL A 60 8.38 3.27 4.49
CA VAL A 60 7.90 3.17 3.11
C VAL A 60 8.00 1.72 2.63
N GLN A 61 9.11 1.04 2.92
CA GLN A 61 9.29 -0.36 2.55
C GLN A 61 8.26 -1.25 3.24
N GLU A 62 8.06 -1.04 4.54
CA GLU A 62 7.04 -1.79 5.30
C GLU A 62 5.64 -1.53 4.77
N GLY A 63 5.35 -0.27 4.42
CA GLY A 63 4.06 0.09 3.83
C GLY A 63 3.83 -0.60 2.49
N SER A 64 4.86 -0.68 1.66
CA SER A 64 4.78 -1.36 0.37
C SER A 64 4.52 -2.86 0.56
N ILE A 65 5.18 -3.48 1.53
CA ILE A 65 4.95 -4.88 1.87
C ILE A 65 3.51 -5.07 2.37
N GLY A 66 3.03 -4.17 3.22
CA GLY A 66 1.65 -4.20 3.71
C GLY A 66 0.63 -4.11 2.58
N LEU A 67 0.89 -3.24 1.61
CA LEU A 67 0.02 -3.11 0.44
C LEU A 67 -0.03 -4.42 -0.36
N LEU A 68 1.11 -5.05 -0.59
CA LEU A 68 1.17 -6.31 -1.33
C LEU A 68 0.50 -7.46 -0.58
N ARG A 69 0.61 -7.49 0.75
CA ARG A 69 -0.13 -8.46 1.56
C ARG A 69 -1.64 -8.26 1.44
N ALA A 70 -2.07 -6.99 1.40
CA ALA A 70 -3.48 -6.67 1.25
C ALA A 70 -4.03 -7.15 -0.09
N VAL A 71 -3.19 -7.18 -1.14
CA VAL A 71 -3.60 -7.70 -2.45
C VAL A 71 -4.12 -9.12 -2.32
N ASP A 72 -3.42 -9.96 -1.57
CA ASP A 72 -3.77 -11.36 -1.46
C ASP A 72 -5.05 -11.59 -0.65
N GLY A 73 -5.36 -10.69 0.27
CA GLY A 73 -6.55 -10.82 1.11
C GLY A 73 -7.76 -10.05 0.63
N PHE A 74 -7.60 -9.21 -0.39
CA PHE A 74 -8.70 -8.38 -0.87
C PHE A 74 -9.72 -9.19 -1.68
N ASP A 75 -11.01 -8.99 -1.39
CA ASP A 75 -12.09 -9.63 -2.14
C ASP A 75 -12.70 -8.61 -3.10
N PRO A 76 -12.41 -8.75 -4.43
CA PRO A 76 -12.95 -7.81 -5.43
C PRO A 76 -14.47 -7.79 -5.53
N ALA A 77 -15.14 -8.86 -5.04
CA ALA A 77 -16.58 -8.94 -5.07
C ALA A 77 -17.25 -8.04 -4.03
N ARG A 78 -16.51 -7.61 -3.02
CA ARG A 78 -17.03 -6.68 -2.02
C ARG A 78 -17.04 -5.26 -2.57
N LYS A 79 -18.07 -4.50 -2.22
CA LYS A 79 -18.21 -3.11 -2.65
C LYS A 79 -17.36 -2.18 -1.77
N LEU A 80 -16.07 -2.48 -1.68
CA LEU A 80 -15.12 -1.72 -0.89
C LEU A 80 -13.92 -1.39 -1.76
N LYS A 81 -13.46 -0.15 -1.70
CA LYS A 81 -12.27 0.24 -2.46
C LYS A 81 -11.03 -0.40 -1.87
N PHE A 82 -10.11 -0.80 -2.73
CA PHE A 82 -8.89 -1.49 -2.32
C PHE A 82 -8.09 -0.69 -1.29
N LEU A 83 -7.88 0.61 -1.51
CA LEU A 83 -7.11 1.42 -0.57
C LEU A 83 -7.76 1.52 0.80
N THR A 84 -9.09 1.52 0.86
CA THR A 84 -9.80 1.50 2.14
C THR A 84 -9.48 0.23 2.91
N TYR A 85 -9.40 -0.89 2.20
CA TYR A 85 -9.04 -2.18 2.80
C TYR A 85 -7.55 -2.24 3.17
N ALA A 86 -6.68 -1.71 2.29
CA ALA A 86 -5.23 -1.83 2.45
C ALA A 86 -4.65 -0.83 3.46
N ALA A 87 -5.32 0.30 3.69
CA ALA A 87 -4.77 1.37 4.52
C ALA A 87 -4.29 0.91 5.89
N PRO A 88 -5.04 0.09 6.66
CA PRO A 88 -4.55 -0.40 7.94
C PRO A 88 -3.27 -1.22 7.83
N ALA A 89 -3.14 -2.04 6.78
CA ALA A 89 -1.95 -2.86 6.56
C ALA A 89 -0.73 -2.00 6.20
N ILE A 90 -0.94 -0.92 5.47
CA ILE A 90 0.13 0.03 5.13
C ILE A 90 0.60 0.78 6.38
N LYS A 91 -0.35 1.12 7.24
CA LYS A 91 -0.10 1.90 8.46
C LYS A 91 0.61 1.08 9.53
N ASN A 92 0.34 -0.19 9.58
CA ASN A 92 0.91 -1.09 10.59
C ASN A 92 2.16 -1.80 10.06
#